data_17ee62f44d7df8207e1f2f7ae0c4966e
#
_entry.id   17ee62f44d7df8207e1f2f7ae0c4966e
#
_cell.length_a   1.000
_cell.length_b   1.000
_cell.length_c   1.000
_cell.angle_alpha   90.00
_cell.angle_beta   90.00
_cell.angle_gamma   90.00
#
_symmetry.space_group_name_H-M   'P 1'
#
loop_
_entity.id
_entity.type
_entity.pdbx_description
1 polymer ?
#
loop_
_entity_poly.entity_id
_entity_poly.type
_entity_poly.pdbx_seq_one_letter_code
_entity_poly.pdbx_strand_id
1 'polypeptide(L)'
;MTEHGTHGTHGTHGTHGTHGTTHGTVIEQVELGKGGPLVGVQGLGCMGMSEFYGDTDEAAARETLEAALAAGVTLFDTADTYGRGRNEEFLAPFLAAHRDEVTLATKFAIERNDDPHYRGIRNDRPYIRQAAEDSLRRLGVDVIDLYYMHRRDPAVPFAESVGAMAELVREGKVRRLGLSEVTGAELREAHAIHPIAALQSEWSLFSRDVERSAVGAAAELGVAFVAYSPLGRGFLTGSFADASADLSEGDYRRHQPRFTGDNAKANAALLAPVREVAQAHGASAAQIALAWVQQRAAVHGLTVIPIPGTRKASRLAENAAATRITLTEPELALLEPIAGRVAGDRYPDMAFTSAARES
;
A
#
# COMPACT_ATOMS: atom_id res chain seq x y z
N MET A 1 -62.57 61.87 -14.79
CA MET A 1 -61.68 62.56 -15.72
C MET A 1 -60.25 62.07 -15.42
N THR A 2 -59.68 61.42 -16.43
CA THR A 2 -58.23 61.26 -16.75
C THR A 2 -57.35 60.52 -15.74
N GLU A 3 -56.97 59.36 -16.10
CA GLU A 3 -55.88 58.84 -16.94
C GLU A 3 -54.60 58.48 -16.16
N HIS A 4 -54.30 57.25 -16.15
CA HIS A 4 -53.18 56.49 -16.76
C HIS A 4 -51.75 56.74 -16.19
N GLY A 5 -51.10 55.66 -15.85
CA GLY A 5 -49.65 55.56 -15.70
C GLY A 5 -49.17 54.24 -15.23
N THR A 6 -49.13 53.22 -16.15
CA THR A 6 -48.44 51.96 -15.97
C THR A 6 -46.94 52.14 -16.14
N HIS A 7 -46.13 51.62 -15.20
CA HIS A 7 -44.73 51.34 -15.45
C HIS A 7 -44.37 49.94 -14.93
N GLY A 8 -44.08 49.08 -15.85
CA GLY A 8 -43.56 47.77 -15.62
C GLY A 8 -42.07 47.83 -15.26
N THR A 9 -41.65 47.07 -14.26
CA THR A 9 -40.26 46.83 -13.95
C THR A 9 -39.87 45.40 -14.34
N HIS A 10 -38.90 45.32 -15.23
CA HIS A 10 -38.26 44.08 -15.65
C HIS A 10 -37.49 43.47 -14.47
N GLY A 11 -37.86 42.27 -14.03
CA GLY A 11 -37.09 41.43 -13.13
C GLY A 11 -36.07 40.59 -13.93
N THR A 12 -34.79 40.84 -13.73
CA THR A 12 -33.72 40.03 -14.22
C THR A 12 -33.56 38.80 -13.32
N HIS A 13 -33.89 37.63 -13.82
CA HIS A 13 -33.58 36.36 -13.18
C HIS A 13 -32.05 36.10 -13.26
N GLY A 14 -31.36 36.31 -12.15
CA GLY A 14 -30.00 35.83 -11.93
C GLY A 14 -30.06 34.35 -11.62
N THR A 15 -29.64 33.49 -12.54
CA THR A 15 -29.38 32.09 -12.29
C THR A 15 -28.13 31.98 -11.43
N HIS A 16 -28.30 31.74 -10.13
CA HIS A 16 -27.21 31.27 -9.28
C HIS A 16 -26.86 29.84 -9.70
N GLY A 17 -25.75 29.72 -10.44
CA GLY A 17 -25.09 28.43 -10.67
C GLY A 17 -24.58 27.92 -9.32
N THR A 18 -25.23 26.90 -8.78
CA THR A 18 -24.68 26.11 -7.68
C THR A 18 -23.46 25.38 -8.21
N HIS A 19 -22.26 25.87 -7.90
CA HIS A 19 -21.06 25.07 -7.98
C HIS A 19 -21.24 23.90 -7.01
N GLY A 20 -21.61 22.75 -7.55
CA GLY A 20 -21.56 21.50 -6.84
C GLY A 20 -20.12 21.19 -6.46
N THR A 21 -19.76 21.44 -5.22
CA THR A 21 -18.56 20.88 -4.62
C THR A 21 -18.74 19.37 -4.65
N THR A 22 -18.04 18.70 -5.54
CA THR A 22 -17.85 17.25 -5.47
C THR A 22 -17.14 16.96 -4.16
N HIS A 23 -17.89 16.66 -3.10
CA HIS A 23 -17.34 16.09 -1.89
C HIS A 23 -16.66 14.78 -2.29
N GLY A 24 -15.34 14.78 -2.31
CA GLY A 24 -14.54 13.57 -2.51
C GLY A 24 -14.99 12.49 -1.52
N THR A 25 -14.96 11.26 -1.97
CA THR A 25 -15.37 10.11 -1.15
C THR A 25 -14.39 9.94 -0.01
N VAL A 26 -14.82 10.17 1.22
CA VAL A 26 -14.06 9.79 2.40
C VAL A 26 -14.25 8.28 2.61
N ILE A 27 -13.15 7.53 2.69
CA ILE A 27 -13.15 6.08 2.90
C ILE A 27 -13.42 5.74 4.38
N GLU A 28 -13.92 4.53 4.62
CA GLU A 28 -14.15 4.01 5.97
C GLU A 28 -12.84 3.85 6.75
N GLN A 29 -12.95 3.85 8.09
CA GLN A 29 -11.82 3.65 9.00
C GLN A 29 -11.92 2.28 9.66
N VAL A 30 -10.76 1.63 9.85
CA VAL A 30 -10.61 0.32 10.49
C VAL A 30 -9.47 0.33 11.49
N GLU A 31 -9.50 -0.56 12.48
CA GLU A 31 -8.37 -0.72 13.40
C GLU A 31 -7.14 -1.33 12.72
N LEU A 32 -6.00 -0.71 12.92
CA LEU A 32 -4.69 -1.23 12.50
C LEU A 32 -4.17 -2.25 13.54
N GLY A 33 -4.71 -3.46 13.49
CA GLY A 33 -4.48 -4.50 14.49
C GLY A 33 -5.28 -4.26 15.77
N LYS A 34 -5.40 -5.28 16.59
CA LYS A 34 -6.20 -5.26 17.82
C LYS A 34 -5.78 -4.15 18.78
N GLY A 35 -6.69 -3.21 19.07
CA GLY A 35 -6.40 -2.03 19.90
C GLY A 35 -5.47 -1.02 19.23
N GLY A 36 -5.33 -1.08 17.92
CA GLY A 36 -4.54 -0.13 17.10
C GLY A 36 -5.26 1.19 16.83
N PRO A 37 -4.60 2.14 16.16
CA PRO A 37 -5.27 3.35 15.73
C PRO A 37 -6.29 3.05 14.63
N LEU A 38 -7.30 3.90 14.50
CA LEU A 38 -8.16 3.90 13.33
C LEU A 38 -7.40 4.48 12.13
N VAL A 39 -7.40 3.75 11.03
CA VAL A 39 -6.80 4.18 9.76
C VAL A 39 -7.77 3.92 8.62
N GLY A 40 -7.59 4.59 7.50
CA GLY A 40 -8.39 4.32 6.31
C GLY A 40 -8.34 2.82 5.94
N VAL A 41 -9.46 2.27 5.50
CA VAL A 41 -9.55 0.88 4.99
C VAL A 41 -8.61 0.65 3.79
N GLN A 42 -8.02 1.72 3.28
CA GLN A 42 -6.95 1.74 2.29
C GLN A 42 -5.88 2.74 2.73
N GLY A 43 -4.59 2.37 2.65
CA GLY A 43 -3.45 3.24 2.88
C GLY A 43 -2.78 3.67 1.58
N LEU A 44 -1.70 4.44 1.67
CA LEU A 44 -0.90 4.90 0.54
C LEU A 44 0.54 4.40 0.64
N GLY A 45 0.99 3.60 -0.35
CA GLY A 45 2.40 3.25 -0.52
C GLY A 45 3.15 4.40 -1.19
N CYS A 46 4.17 4.95 -0.51
CA CYS A 46 4.91 6.14 -0.96
C CYS A 46 6.15 5.81 -1.80
N MET A 47 6.54 4.54 -1.96
CA MET A 47 7.77 4.11 -2.65
C MET A 47 7.94 4.76 -4.03
N GLY A 48 6.89 4.79 -4.84
CA GLY A 48 6.91 5.33 -6.20
C GLY A 48 7.11 6.84 -6.29
N MET A 49 7.08 7.56 -5.18
CA MET A 49 7.30 9.01 -5.13
C MET A 49 8.78 9.39 -5.17
N SER A 50 9.71 8.43 -5.03
CA SER A 50 11.15 8.70 -5.03
C SER A 50 11.97 7.82 -5.95
N GLU A 51 11.51 6.59 -6.27
CA GLU A 51 12.28 5.69 -7.14
C GLU A 51 11.42 4.55 -7.72
N PHE A 52 12.01 3.72 -8.58
CA PHE A 52 11.54 2.46 -9.17
C PHE A 52 10.57 2.58 -10.36
N TYR A 53 9.73 3.59 -10.44
CA TYR A 53 8.68 3.68 -11.46
C TYR A 53 8.88 4.83 -12.45
N GLY A 54 10.14 5.11 -12.81
CA GLY A 54 10.51 6.23 -13.69
C GLY A 54 10.50 7.58 -12.97
N ASP A 55 10.59 8.67 -13.74
CA ASP A 55 10.71 10.03 -13.21
C ASP A 55 9.51 10.44 -12.36
N THR A 56 9.76 11.15 -11.28
CA THR A 56 8.75 11.65 -10.36
C THR A 56 8.64 13.17 -10.48
N ASP A 57 7.41 13.65 -10.68
CA ASP A 57 7.05 15.05 -10.47
C ASP A 57 6.73 15.23 -8.98
N GLU A 58 7.63 15.91 -8.26
CA GLU A 58 7.47 16.15 -6.82
C GLU A 58 6.23 16.98 -6.49
N ALA A 59 5.85 17.95 -7.32
CA ALA A 59 4.66 18.78 -7.08
C ALA A 59 3.39 17.91 -7.16
N ALA A 60 3.26 17.07 -8.18
CA ALA A 60 2.15 16.15 -8.33
C ALA A 60 2.13 15.09 -7.20
N ALA A 61 3.31 14.65 -6.74
CA ALA A 61 3.40 13.72 -5.62
C ALA A 61 2.94 14.38 -4.29
N ARG A 62 3.29 15.65 -4.02
CA ARG A 62 2.80 16.40 -2.85
C ARG A 62 1.29 16.62 -2.91
N GLU A 63 0.74 17.01 -4.07
CA GLU A 63 -0.70 17.10 -4.28
C GLU A 63 -1.41 15.76 -3.99
N THR A 64 -0.76 14.64 -4.34
CA THR A 64 -1.30 13.30 -4.08
C THR A 64 -1.35 12.98 -2.58
N LEU A 65 -0.36 13.42 -1.77
CA LEU A 65 -0.39 13.25 -0.31
C LEU A 65 -1.58 14.01 0.31
N GLU A 66 -1.78 15.27 -0.09
CA GLU A 66 -2.91 16.09 0.39
C GLU A 66 -4.26 15.47 -0.04
N ALA A 67 -4.38 15.06 -1.29
CA ALA A 67 -5.58 14.41 -1.79
C ALA A 67 -5.87 13.08 -1.06
N ALA A 68 -4.82 12.34 -0.66
CA ALA A 68 -4.96 11.11 0.10
C ALA A 68 -5.57 11.38 1.48
N LEU A 69 -5.02 12.34 2.20
CA LEU A 69 -5.52 12.71 3.52
C LEU A 69 -6.97 13.20 3.45
N ALA A 70 -7.29 14.06 2.47
CA ALA A 70 -8.64 14.55 2.22
C ALA A 70 -9.65 13.42 1.87
N ALA A 71 -9.17 12.32 1.28
CA ALA A 71 -9.98 11.13 0.99
C ALA A 71 -10.11 10.17 2.21
N GLY A 72 -9.52 10.49 3.37
CA GLY A 72 -9.54 9.63 4.56
C GLY A 72 -8.47 8.53 4.58
N VAL A 73 -7.51 8.58 3.66
CA VAL A 73 -6.31 7.72 3.68
C VAL A 73 -5.35 8.31 4.72
N THR A 74 -5.26 7.68 5.88
CA THR A 74 -4.45 8.15 7.01
C THR A 74 -3.21 7.30 7.27
N LEU A 75 -3.09 6.10 6.68
CA LEU A 75 -1.89 5.26 6.75
C LEU A 75 -0.98 5.57 5.56
N PHE A 76 0.20 6.15 5.83
CA PHE A 76 1.24 6.45 4.85
C PHE A 76 2.44 5.54 5.08
N ASP A 77 2.80 4.74 4.07
CA ASP A 77 3.81 3.71 4.15
C ASP A 77 5.06 4.07 3.34
N THR A 78 6.19 4.22 4.03
CA THR A 78 7.52 4.46 3.46
C THR A 78 8.53 3.41 3.94
N ALA A 79 9.82 3.61 3.68
CA ALA A 79 10.95 2.83 4.19
C ALA A 79 12.26 3.61 4.06
N ASP A 80 13.23 3.31 4.93
CA ASP A 80 14.58 3.87 4.89
C ASP A 80 15.32 3.59 3.57
N THR A 81 15.07 2.42 2.98
CA THR A 81 15.68 2.02 1.72
C THR A 81 15.14 2.76 0.49
N TYR A 82 13.93 3.36 0.55
CA TYR A 82 13.32 4.03 -0.60
C TYR A 82 14.08 5.32 -0.95
N GLY A 83 14.67 5.34 -2.14
CA GLY A 83 15.54 6.45 -2.56
C GLY A 83 16.74 6.67 -1.62
N ARG A 84 17.14 5.68 -0.80
CA ARG A 84 18.19 5.80 0.22
C ARG A 84 17.87 6.89 1.25
N GLY A 85 16.66 6.86 1.81
CA GLY A 85 16.16 7.84 2.78
C GLY A 85 15.46 9.06 2.17
N ARG A 86 15.65 9.35 0.87
CA ARG A 86 15.02 10.52 0.22
C ARG A 86 13.50 10.48 0.26
N ASN A 87 12.88 9.28 0.31
CA ASN A 87 11.44 9.16 0.45
C ASN A 87 10.95 9.64 1.81
N GLU A 88 11.69 9.32 2.89
CA GLU A 88 11.39 9.82 4.22
C GLU A 88 11.59 11.34 4.31
N GLU A 89 12.68 11.89 3.73
CA GLU A 89 12.91 13.33 3.64
C GLU A 89 11.82 14.06 2.83
N PHE A 90 11.35 13.45 1.74
CA PHE A 90 10.24 13.97 0.93
C PHE A 90 8.94 14.09 1.72
N LEU A 91 8.64 13.13 2.62
CA LEU A 91 7.44 13.12 3.45
C LEU A 91 7.52 14.10 4.63
N ALA A 92 8.72 14.51 5.07
CA ALA A 92 8.88 15.32 6.27
C ALA A 92 8.07 16.62 6.30
N PRO A 93 8.00 17.45 5.24
CA PRO A 93 7.16 18.65 5.23
C PRO A 93 5.66 18.37 5.37
N PHE A 94 5.17 17.30 4.74
CA PHE A 94 3.79 16.86 4.87
C PHE A 94 3.47 16.38 6.30
N LEU A 95 4.36 15.60 6.89
CA LEU A 95 4.23 15.14 8.28
C LEU A 95 4.25 16.31 9.27
N ALA A 96 5.10 17.32 9.04
CA ALA A 96 5.14 18.51 9.89
C ALA A 96 3.79 19.28 9.89
N ALA A 97 3.07 19.26 8.77
CA ALA A 97 1.76 19.92 8.64
C ALA A 97 0.60 19.08 9.21
N HIS A 98 0.69 17.74 9.16
CA HIS A 98 -0.43 16.84 9.39
C HIS A 98 -0.13 15.72 10.40
N ARG A 99 0.82 15.92 11.30
CA ARG A 99 1.32 14.84 12.19
C ARG A 99 0.24 14.12 12.98
N ASP A 100 -0.74 14.86 13.47
CA ASP A 100 -1.82 14.30 14.31
C ASP A 100 -2.91 13.60 13.51
N GLU A 101 -2.95 13.79 12.19
CA GLU A 101 -3.92 13.18 11.29
C GLU A 101 -3.37 11.91 10.59
N VAL A 102 -2.04 11.70 10.67
CA VAL A 102 -1.33 10.66 9.91
C VAL A 102 -0.86 9.53 10.83
N THR A 103 -1.11 8.30 10.42
CA THR A 103 -0.42 7.12 10.92
C THR A 103 0.76 6.82 10.00
N LEU A 104 1.97 7.10 10.50
CA LEU A 104 3.22 6.95 9.76
C LEU A 104 3.78 5.55 9.93
N ALA A 105 4.00 4.85 8.81
CA ALA A 105 4.72 3.59 8.78
C ALA A 105 6.04 3.73 8.02
N THR A 106 7.13 3.27 8.63
CA THR A 106 8.43 3.12 7.95
C THR A 106 9.09 1.80 8.31
N LYS A 107 10.19 1.45 7.61
CA LYS A 107 10.81 0.13 7.67
C LYS A 107 12.32 0.25 7.69
N PHE A 108 12.98 -0.77 8.28
CA PHE A 108 14.43 -0.98 8.24
C PHE A 108 14.75 -2.38 7.72
N ALA A 109 16.00 -2.71 7.60
CA ALA A 109 16.63 -3.99 7.30
C ALA A 109 17.26 -4.08 5.91
N ILE A 110 16.75 -3.42 4.90
CA ILE A 110 17.34 -3.49 3.55
C ILE A 110 18.44 -2.43 3.46
N GLU A 111 19.68 -2.89 3.60
CA GLU A 111 20.86 -2.04 3.51
C GLU A 111 21.21 -1.76 2.04
N ARG A 112 21.56 -0.52 1.75
CA ARG A 112 22.03 -0.07 0.43
C ARG A 112 23.35 0.69 0.59
N ASN A 113 24.29 0.44 -0.33
CA ASN A 113 25.55 1.15 -0.38
C ASN A 113 25.74 1.85 -1.76
N ASP A 114 26.95 2.26 -2.09
CA ASP A 114 27.25 2.95 -3.36
C ASP A 114 27.14 2.05 -4.59
N ASP A 115 27.19 0.74 -4.43
CA ASP A 115 26.83 -0.22 -5.49
C ASP A 115 25.31 -0.22 -5.66
N PRO A 116 24.79 0.22 -6.83
CA PRO A 116 23.35 0.27 -7.07
C PRO A 116 22.66 -1.11 -7.05
N HIS A 117 23.43 -2.18 -7.18
CA HIS A 117 22.95 -3.56 -7.16
C HIS A 117 23.02 -4.21 -5.79
N TYR A 118 23.76 -3.62 -4.85
CA TYR A 118 23.88 -4.17 -3.49
C TYR A 118 22.55 -4.05 -2.74
N ARG A 119 22.16 -5.17 -2.13
CA ARG A 119 21.01 -5.28 -1.22
C ARG A 119 21.40 -6.21 -0.10
N GLY A 120 21.96 -5.66 0.97
CA GLY A 120 22.19 -6.37 2.22
C GLY A 120 20.93 -6.46 3.05
N ILE A 121 20.86 -7.43 3.95
CA ILE A 121 19.83 -7.50 4.99
C ILE A 121 20.54 -7.47 6.33
N ARG A 122 20.09 -6.58 7.24
CA ARG A 122 20.63 -6.47 8.60
C ARG A 122 19.52 -6.32 9.63
N ASN A 123 19.57 -7.18 10.65
CA ASN A 123 18.60 -7.15 11.76
C ASN A 123 19.29 -7.18 13.13
N ASP A 124 20.61 -6.89 13.20
CA ASP A 124 21.31 -6.82 14.47
C ASP A 124 20.86 -5.60 15.29
N ARG A 125 20.88 -5.73 16.63
CA ARG A 125 20.40 -4.69 17.57
C ARG A 125 21.02 -3.30 17.32
N PRO A 126 22.37 -3.14 17.15
CA PRO A 126 22.94 -1.83 16.88
C PRO A 126 22.40 -1.18 15.61
N TYR A 127 22.25 -1.96 14.54
CA TYR A 127 21.69 -1.46 13.28
C TYR A 127 20.22 -1.06 13.40
N ILE A 128 19.39 -1.87 14.07
CA ILE A 128 17.96 -1.55 14.30
C ILE A 128 17.81 -0.19 14.99
N ARG A 129 18.60 0.06 16.02
CA ARG A 129 18.57 1.34 16.76
C ARG A 129 19.01 2.50 15.89
N GLN A 130 20.14 2.36 15.20
CA GLN A 130 20.66 3.40 14.31
C GLN A 130 19.67 3.72 13.19
N ALA A 131 19.09 2.70 12.54
CA ALA A 131 18.10 2.88 11.47
C ALA A 131 16.85 3.62 11.95
N ALA A 132 16.36 3.32 13.16
CA ALA A 132 15.22 4.02 13.74
C ALA A 132 15.52 5.50 14.01
N GLU A 133 16.70 5.81 14.59
CA GLU A 133 17.12 7.19 14.85
C GLU A 133 17.32 7.98 13.56
N ASP A 134 17.88 7.34 12.54
CA ASP A 134 18.06 7.94 11.23
C ASP A 134 16.72 8.22 10.55
N SER A 135 15.74 7.30 10.63
CA SER A 135 14.40 7.51 10.12
C SER A 135 13.66 8.64 10.85
N LEU A 136 13.69 8.68 12.19
CA LEU A 136 13.12 9.78 12.98
C LEU A 136 13.68 11.14 12.54
N ARG A 137 15.01 11.22 12.34
CA ARG A 137 15.67 12.45 11.89
C ARG A 137 15.23 12.87 10.48
N ARG A 138 15.21 11.91 9.51
CA ARG A 138 14.81 12.22 8.11
C ARG A 138 13.35 12.60 7.99
N LEU A 139 12.47 11.93 8.74
CA LEU A 139 11.03 12.21 8.79
C LEU A 139 10.69 13.48 9.59
N GLY A 140 11.61 13.97 10.42
CA GLY A 140 11.39 15.13 11.27
C GLY A 140 10.33 14.91 12.36
N VAL A 141 10.24 13.68 12.90
CA VAL A 141 9.25 13.28 13.91
C VAL A 141 9.95 12.69 15.15
N ASP A 142 9.31 12.85 16.30
CA ASP A 142 9.82 12.28 17.57
C ASP A 142 9.44 10.81 17.75
N VAL A 143 8.37 10.35 17.09
CA VAL A 143 7.82 9.00 17.25
C VAL A 143 7.33 8.46 15.90
N ILE A 144 7.70 7.21 15.59
CA ILE A 144 7.16 6.43 14.46
C ILE A 144 5.92 5.66 14.96
N ASP A 145 4.80 5.73 14.23
CA ASP A 145 3.56 5.07 14.66
C ASP A 145 3.62 3.55 14.44
N LEU A 146 4.20 3.12 13.30
CA LEU A 146 4.36 1.70 12.95
C LEU A 146 5.74 1.46 12.32
N TYR A 147 6.56 0.66 12.97
CA TYR A 147 7.93 0.37 12.53
C TYR A 147 8.06 -1.08 12.11
N TYR A 148 8.39 -1.31 10.85
CA TYR A 148 8.50 -2.65 10.27
C TYR A 148 9.94 -3.16 10.19
N MET A 149 10.13 -4.44 10.51
CA MET A 149 11.23 -5.21 9.94
C MET A 149 10.87 -5.53 8.48
N HIS A 150 11.58 -4.90 7.52
CA HIS A 150 11.27 -5.01 6.09
C HIS A 150 11.55 -6.41 5.53
N ARG A 151 12.68 -7.01 5.96
CA ARG A 151 13.09 -8.37 5.63
C ARG A 151 13.81 -9.00 6.81
N ARG A 152 13.64 -10.30 6.97
CA ARG A 152 14.35 -11.08 7.97
C ARG A 152 15.77 -11.39 7.48
N ASP A 153 16.77 -11.15 8.34
CA ASP A 153 18.14 -11.65 8.18
C ASP A 153 18.24 -13.04 8.82
N PRO A 154 18.48 -14.10 8.05
CA PRO A 154 18.60 -15.45 8.59
C PRO A 154 19.86 -15.62 9.46
N ALA A 155 20.84 -14.74 9.37
CA ALA A 155 22.08 -14.80 10.16
C ALA A 155 21.89 -14.30 11.61
N VAL A 156 20.80 -13.55 11.88
CA VAL A 156 20.49 -13.02 13.21
C VAL A 156 19.33 -13.82 13.83
N PRO A 157 19.45 -14.25 15.10
CA PRO A 157 18.34 -14.89 15.81
C PRO A 157 17.11 -13.98 15.80
N PHE A 158 15.97 -14.51 15.29
CA PHE A 158 14.76 -13.71 15.08
C PHE A 158 14.24 -13.04 16.36
N ALA A 159 14.28 -13.79 17.47
CA ALA A 159 13.92 -13.28 18.80
C ALA A 159 14.79 -12.09 19.26
N GLU A 160 16.05 -12.05 18.89
CA GLU A 160 16.94 -10.93 19.18
C GLU A 160 16.51 -9.66 18.45
N SER A 161 16.22 -9.79 17.17
CA SER A 161 15.75 -8.68 16.33
C SER A 161 14.43 -8.12 16.84
N VAL A 162 13.43 -8.98 17.13
CA VAL A 162 12.13 -8.56 17.68
C VAL A 162 12.30 -7.92 19.06
N GLY A 163 13.19 -8.49 19.92
CA GLY A 163 13.52 -7.92 21.21
C GLY A 163 14.11 -6.51 21.11
N ALA A 164 15.00 -6.28 20.13
CA ALA A 164 15.57 -4.94 19.88
C ALA A 164 14.52 -3.93 19.39
N MET A 165 13.58 -4.35 18.53
CA MET A 165 12.45 -3.51 18.15
C MET A 165 11.55 -3.16 19.35
N ALA A 166 11.27 -4.13 20.23
CA ALA A 166 10.49 -3.93 21.45
C ALA A 166 11.14 -2.93 22.41
N GLU A 167 12.48 -2.79 22.41
CA GLU A 167 13.17 -1.76 23.18
C GLU A 167 12.81 -0.35 22.67
N LEU A 168 12.73 -0.15 21.36
CA LEU A 168 12.34 1.14 20.77
C LEU A 168 10.92 1.55 21.18
N VAL A 169 10.02 0.58 21.36
CA VAL A 169 8.67 0.84 21.89
C VAL A 169 8.74 1.27 23.36
N ARG A 170 9.52 0.56 24.19
CA ARG A 170 9.71 0.93 25.60
C ARG A 170 10.37 2.31 25.79
N GLU A 171 11.20 2.71 24.86
CA GLU A 171 11.85 4.03 24.82
C GLU A 171 10.94 5.15 24.29
N GLY A 172 9.75 4.80 23.78
CA GLY A 172 8.79 5.75 23.21
C GLY A 172 9.15 6.27 21.81
N LYS A 173 10.17 5.70 21.15
CA LYS A 173 10.59 6.06 19.77
C LYS A 173 9.67 5.47 18.71
N VAL A 174 9.00 4.37 19.04
CA VAL A 174 8.09 3.64 18.16
C VAL A 174 6.81 3.32 18.95
N ARG A 175 5.64 3.49 18.34
CA ARG A 175 4.37 3.16 18.99
C ARG A 175 4.00 1.69 18.86
N ARG A 176 4.19 1.11 17.65
CA ARG A 176 3.79 -0.26 17.31
C ARG A 176 4.80 -0.91 16.38
N LEU A 177 4.86 -2.24 16.48
CA LEU A 177 5.73 -3.06 15.63
C LEU A 177 4.94 -3.71 14.50
N GLY A 178 5.59 -3.80 13.35
CA GLY A 178 5.14 -4.56 12.20
C GLY A 178 6.24 -5.48 11.67
N LEU A 179 5.84 -6.47 10.90
CA LEU A 179 6.74 -7.38 10.21
C LEU A 179 6.37 -7.46 8.74
N SER A 180 7.36 -7.64 7.88
CA SER A 180 7.10 -7.81 6.45
C SER A 180 7.71 -9.10 5.93
N GLU A 181 6.95 -9.80 5.07
CA GLU A 181 7.38 -11.06 4.45
C GLU A 181 7.87 -12.09 5.47
N VAL A 182 7.09 -12.31 6.54
CA VAL A 182 7.31 -13.39 7.52
C VAL A 182 6.27 -14.48 7.37
N THR A 183 6.62 -15.71 7.75
CA THR A 183 5.70 -16.85 7.75
C THR A 183 4.73 -16.79 8.93
N GLY A 184 3.67 -17.59 8.92
CA GLY A 184 2.75 -17.67 10.04
C GLY A 184 3.41 -18.13 11.34
N ALA A 185 4.39 -19.02 11.27
CA ALA A 185 5.18 -19.47 12.43
C ALA A 185 6.03 -18.33 12.99
N GLU A 186 6.74 -17.60 12.12
CA GLU A 186 7.55 -16.43 12.50
C GLU A 186 6.68 -15.33 13.12
N LEU A 187 5.47 -15.10 12.60
CA LEU A 187 4.55 -14.12 13.16
C LEU A 187 4.12 -14.50 14.58
N ARG A 188 3.81 -15.77 14.85
CA ARG A 188 3.46 -16.26 16.19
C ARG A 188 4.64 -16.13 17.16
N GLU A 189 5.86 -16.50 16.71
CA GLU A 189 7.08 -16.35 17.51
C GLU A 189 7.30 -14.88 17.90
N ALA A 190 7.22 -13.97 16.96
CA ALA A 190 7.40 -12.53 17.22
C ALA A 190 6.32 -11.99 18.15
N HIS A 191 5.06 -12.35 17.92
CA HIS A 191 3.92 -11.84 18.70
C HIS A 191 3.97 -12.32 20.16
N ALA A 192 4.58 -13.48 20.43
CA ALA A 192 4.82 -13.97 21.78
C ALA A 192 5.91 -13.16 22.52
N ILE A 193 6.84 -12.52 21.82
CA ILE A 193 7.88 -11.66 22.39
C ILE A 193 7.33 -10.26 22.64
N HIS A 194 6.64 -9.69 21.67
CA HIS A 194 6.01 -8.37 21.74
C HIS A 194 4.82 -8.33 20.78
N PRO A 195 3.68 -7.71 21.16
CA PRO A 195 2.54 -7.56 20.27
C PRO A 195 2.93 -6.95 18.91
N ILE A 196 2.58 -7.64 17.82
CA ILE A 196 2.73 -7.17 16.46
C ILE A 196 1.39 -6.60 16.01
N ALA A 197 1.38 -5.36 15.53
CA ALA A 197 0.17 -4.68 15.08
C ALA A 197 -0.18 -5.01 13.63
N ALA A 198 0.84 -5.15 12.76
CA ALA A 198 0.61 -5.38 11.34
C ALA A 198 1.62 -6.35 10.73
N LEU A 199 1.13 -7.20 9.83
CA LEU A 199 1.91 -8.00 8.89
C LEU A 199 1.78 -7.37 7.50
N GLN A 200 2.91 -7.07 6.83
CA GLN A 200 2.90 -6.52 5.48
C GLN A 200 3.51 -7.52 4.49
N SER A 201 2.70 -8.00 3.53
CA SER A 201 3.18 -8.89 2.46
C SER A 201 2.42 -8.63 1.16
N GLU A 202 2.95 -9.11 0.03
CA GLU A 202 2.28 -8.98 -1.25
C GLU A 202 1.01 -9.83 -1.27
N TRP A 203 -0.14 -9.19 -1.50
CA TRP A 203 -1.41 -9.88 -1.67
C TRP A 203 -2.23 -9.23 -2.77
N SER A 204 -2.57 -10.02 -3.78
CA SER A 204 -3.30 -9.56 -4.96
C SER A 204 -3.92 -10.75 -5.70
N LEU A 205 -4.72 -10.48 -6.73
CA LEU A 205 -5.18 -11.51 -7.66
C LEU A 205 -4.05 -12.34 -8.28
N PHE A 206 -2.81 -11.82 -8.31
CA PHE A 206 -1.64 -12.50 -8.85
C PHE A 206 -0.77 -13.20 -7.79
N SER A 207 -0.90 -12.85 -6.51
CA SER A 207 -0.05 -13.37 -5.43
C SER A 207 -0.91 -13.71 -4.24
N ARG A 208 -1.05 -15.01 -3.95
CA ARG A 208 -1.89 -15.55 -2.87
C ARG A 208 -1.14 -16.52 -1.95
N ASP A 209 0.17 -16.59 -2.07
CA ASP A 209 1.02 -17.46 -1.26
C ASP A 209 0.87 -17.20 0.25
N VAL A 210 0.60 -15.98 0.67
CA VAL A 210 0.33 -15.60 2.07
C VAL A 210 -0.88 -16.31 2.70
N GLU A 211 -1.83 -16.78 1.88
CA GLU A 211 -3.01 -17.51 2.36
C GLU A 211 -2.69 -18.91 2.89
N ARG A 212 -1.48 -19.44 2.63
CA ARG A 212 -1.06 -20.76 3.12
C ARG A 212 -0.90 -20.82 4.62
N SER A 213 -0.32 -19.77 5.24
CA SER A 213 -0.10 -19.73 6.69
C SER A 213 -0.18 -18.35 7.32
N ALA A 214 0.39 -17.33 6.66
CA ALA A 214 0.56 -15.99 7.23
C ALA A 214 -0.77 -15.30 7.54
N VAL A 215 -1.74 -15.40 6.63
CA VAL A 215 -3.10 -14.83 6.79
C VAL A 215 -3.83 -15.47 7.97
N GLY A 216 -3.79 -16.81 8.10
CA GLY A 216 -4.41 -17.52 9.23
C GLY A 216 -3.80 -17.13 10.58
N ALA A 217 -2.47 -16.99 10.65
CA ALA A 217 -1.79 -16.54 11.86
C ALA A 217 -2.14 -15.09 12.22
N ALA A 218 -2.25 -14.20 11.21
CA ALA A 218 -2.64 -12.81 11.43
C ALA A 218 -4.07 -12.71 12.01
N ALA A 219 -5.02 -13.49 11.46
CA ALA A 219 -6.38 -13.56 11.95
C ALA A 219 -6.45 -14.07 13.40
N GLU A 220 -5.75 -15.15 13.72
CA GLU A 220 -5.66 -15.75 15.05
C GLU A 220 -5.16 -14.73 16.10
N LEU A 221 -4.16 -13.93 15.75
CA LEU A 221 -3.49 -13.02 16.67
C LEU A 221 -4.12 -11.61 16.70
N GLY A 222 -5.09 -11.31 15.84
CA GLY A 222 -5.67 -9.97 15.70
C GLY A 222 -4.71 -8.97 15.09
N VAL A 223 -3.78 -9.44 14.25
CA VAL A 223 -2.80 -8.64 13.51
C VAL A 223 -3.43 -8.16 12.21
N ALA A 224 -3.35 -6.86 11.89
CA ALA A 224 -3.82 -6.35 10.61
C ALA A 224 -2.92 -6.82 9.46
N PHE A 225 -3.51 -7.15 8.32
CA PHE A 225 -2.75 -7.48 7.12
C PHE A 225 -2.67 -6.26 6.19
N VAL A 226 -1.47 -5.73 5.98
CA VAL A 226 -1.21 -4.63 5.05
C VAL A 226 -0.75 -5.21 3.72
N ALA A 227 -1.61 -5.15 2.70
CA ALA A 227 -1.34 -5.75 1.40
C ALA A 227 -0.55 -4.77 0.51
N TYR A 228 0.75 -5.01 0.32
CA TYR A 228 1.51 -4.22 -0.66
C TYR A 228 1.37 -4.80 -2.07
N SER A 229 1.63 -3.97 -3.08
CA SER A 229 1.45 -4.30 -4.50
C SER A 229 0.08 -4.93 -4.84
N PRO A 230 -1.05 -4.42 -4.29
CA PRO A 230 -2.37 -5.02 -4.49
C PRO A 230 -2.81 -5.00 -5.96
N LEU A 231 -2.17 -4.15 -6.77
CA LEU A 231 -2.35 -4.05 -8.22
C LEU A 231 -1.30 -4.85 -9.04
N GLY A 232 -0.57 -5.80 -8.42
CA GLY A 232 0.47 -6.57 -9.10
C GLY A 232 1.52 -5.66 -9.74
N ARG A 233 1.93 -4.58 -9.05
CA ARG A 233 2.85 -3.55 -9.54
C ARG A 233 2.35 -2.84 -10.80
N GLY A 234 1.05 -2.66 -10.91
CA GLY A 234 0.37 -2.03 -12.03
C GLY A 234 -0.06 -2.99 -13.13
N PHE A 235 0.28 -4.28 -13.07
CA PHE A 235 -0.15 -5.25 -14.06
C PHE A 235 -1.69 -5.38 -14.09
N LEU A 236 -2.30 -5.47 -12.91
CA LEU A 236 -3.75 -5.62 -12.73
C LEU A 236 -4.57 -4.36 -13.10
N THR A 237 -3.92 -3.24 -13.45
CA THR A 237 -4.63 -2.08 -14.00
C THR A 237 -5.10 -2.31 -15.44
N GLY A 238 -4.56 -3.33 -16.12
CA GLY A 238 -4.82 -3.57 -17.53
C GLY A 238 -4.13 -2.59 -18.49
N SER A 239 -3.23 -1.74 -17.98
CA SER A 239 -2.53 -0.72 -18.78
C SER A 239 -1.43 -1.29 -19.68
N PHE A 240 -1.01 -2.54 -19.46
CA PHE A 240 0.03 -3.16 -20.27
C PHE A 240 -0.61 -4.08 -21.33
N ALA A 241 -0.43 -3.73 -22.62
CA ALA A 241 -0.72 -4.61 -23.73
C ALA A 241 0.46 -5.56 -23.97
N ASP A 242 1.68 -5.01 -23.94
CA ASP A 242 2.96 -5.72 -23.89
C ASP A 242 3.84 -5.05 -22.84
N ALA A 243 3.89 -5.58 -21.64
CA ALA A 243 4.63 -4.98 -20.54
C ALA A 243 6.12 -4.79 -20.84
N SER A 244 6.71 -5.63 -21.70
CA SER A 244 8.12 -5.51 -22.09
C SER A 244 8.38 -4.30 -22.97
N ALA A 245 7.41 -3.88 -23.78
CA ALA A 245 7.48 -2.72 -24.67
C ALA A 245 6.99 -1.43 -23.98
N ASP A 246 6.00 -1.55 -23.09
CA ASP A 246 5.31 -0.41 -22.48
C ASP A 246 6.10 0.23 -21.32
N LEU A 247 7.12 -0.46 -20.76
CA LEU A 247 7.91 0.03 -19.62
C LEU A 247 9.11 0.85 -20.09
N SER A 248 9.35 2.01 -19.47
CA SER A 248 10.51 2.86 -19.74
C SER A 248 11.84 2.17 -19.39
N GLU A 249 12.96 2.62 -19.96
CA GLU A 249 14.27 1.98 -19.81
C GLU A 249 14.74 1.87 -18.34
N GLY A 250 14.44 2.86 -17.50
CA GLY A 250 14.79 2.88 -16.08
C GLY A 250 13.78 2.19 -15.15
N ASP A 251 12.72 1.57 -15.68
CA ASP A 251 11.69 0.94 -14.87
C ASP A 251 12.15 -0.45 -14.39
N TYR A 252 12.24 -0.63 -13.07
CA TYR A 252 12.73 -1.88 -12.48
C TYR A 252 11.88 -3.11 -12.85
N ARG A 253 10.60 -2.92 -13.20
CA ARG A 253 9.70 -4.00 -13.60
C ARG A 253 10.17 -4.74 -14.85
N ARG A 254 11.02 -4.11 -15.70
CA ARG A 254 11.65 -4.76 -16.86
C ARG A 254 12.50 -5.98 -16.47
N HIS A 255 12.94 -6.06 -15.23
CA HIS A 255 13.75 -7.14 -14.70
C HIS A 255 12.93 -8.16 -13.88
N GLN A 256 11.61 -7.98 -13.80
CA GLN A 256 10.74 -8.86 -13.02
C GLN A 256 10.17 -9.97 -13.91
N PRO A 257 10.22 -11.25 -13.47
CA PRO A 257 9.81 -12.40 -14.30
C PRO A 257 8.40 -12.29 -14.88
N ARG A 258 7.46 -11.69 -14.16
CA ARG A 258 6.06 -11.51 -14.61
C ARG A 258 5.89 -10.52 -15.77
N PHE A 259 6.86 -9.63 -15.97
CA PHE A 259 6.80 -8.53 -16.92
C PHE A 259 7.60 -8.77 -18.20
N THR A 260 8.26 -9.93 -18.32
CA THR A 260 9.21 -10.19 -19.42
C THR A 260 8.74 -11.32 -20.33
N GLY A 261 9.04 -11.18 -21.61
CA GLY A 261 8.86 -12.22 -22.63
C GLY A 261 7.44 -12.81 -22.67
N ASP A 262 7.37 -14.13 -22.79
CA ASP A 262 6.09 -14.86 -22.89
C ASP A 262 5.26 -14.80 -21.60
N ASN A 263 5.91 -14.61 -20.44
CA ASN A 263 5.19 -14.43 -19.18
C ASN A 263 4.32 -13.16 -19.19
N ALA A 264 4.84 -12.06 -19.72
CA ALA A 264 4.08 -10.81 -19.82
C ALA A 264 2.80 -10.99 -20.66
N LYS A 265 2.91 -11.70 -21.80
CA LYS A 265 1.77 -11.98 -22.68
C LYS A 265 0.75 -12.92 -22.04
N ALA A 266 1.24 -14.00 -21.42
CA ALA A 266 0.39 -14.95 -20.71
C ALA A 266 -0.39 -14.27 -19.57
N ASN A 267 0.29 -13.43 -18.77
CA ASN A 267 -0.32 -12.69 -17.68
C ASN A 267 -1.33 -11.65 -18.15
N ALA A 268 -1.08 -10.96 -19.29
CA ALA A 268 -2.04 -10.02 -19.89
C ALA A 268 -3.35 -10.69 -20.30
N ALA A 269 -3.29 -11.95 -20.76
CA ALA A 269 -4.48 -12.73 -21.10
C ALA A 269 -5.32 -13.09 -19.87
N LEU A 270 -4.72 -13.19 -18.67
CA LEU A 270 -5.42 -13.49 -17.42
C LEU A 270 -6.34 -12.34 -16.97
N LEU A 271 -6.23 -11.15 -17.55
CA LEU A 271 -7.04 -9.99 -17.18
C LEU A 271 -8.44 -10.00 -17.83
N ALA A 272 -8.74 -10.94 -18.72
CA ALA A 272 -10.07 -11.02 -19.36
C ALA A 272 -11.22 -11.06 -18.33
N PRO A 273 -11.22 -11.96 -17.32
CA PRO A 273 -12.29 -11.99 -16.32
C PRO A 273 -12.31 -10.72 -15.45
N VAL A 274 -11.14 -10.10 -15.16
CA VAL A 274 -11.10 -8.84 -14.41
C VAL A 274 -11.79 -7.71 -15.20
N ARG A 275 -11.57 -7.64 -16.51
CA ARG A 275 -12.24 -6.65 -17.38
C ARG A 275 -13.73 -6.90 -17.51
N GLU A 276 -14.17 -8.14 -17.56
CA GLU A 276 -15.58 -8.53 -17.60
C GLU A 276 -16.31 -8.02 -16.35
N VAL A 277 -15.77 -8.31 -15.16
CA VAL A 277 -16.33 -7.82 -13.89
C VAL A 277 -16.27 -6.29 -13.82
N ALA A 278 -15.16 -5.67 -14.27
CA ALA A 278 -15.03 -4.21 -14.30
C ALA A 278 -16.13 -3.56 -15.16
N GLN A 279 -16.43 -4.14 -16.33
CA GLN A 279 -17.50 -3.66 -17.20
C GLN A 279 -18.87 -3.76 -16.52
N ALA A 280 -19.15 -4.86 -15.83
CA ALA A 280 -20.43 -5.06 -15.12
C ALA A 280 -20.64 -4.00 -14.01
N HIS A 281 -19.57 -3.59 -13.34
CA HIS A 281 -19.60 -2.55 -12.30
C HIS A 281 -19.45 -1.12 -12.82
N GLY A 282 -19.21 -0.89 -14.13
CA GLY A 282 -18.83 0.43 -14.65
C GLY A 282 -17.54 0.96 -14.02
N ALA A 283 -16.64 0.08 -13.62
CA ALA A 283 -15.40 0.35 -12.90
C ALA A 283 -14.16 0.01 -13.75
N SER A 284 -12.97 0.37 -13.25
CA SER A 284 -11.72 -0.04 -13.87
C SER A 284 -11.24 -1.40 -13.34
N ALA A 285 -10.36 -2.06 -14.10
CA ALA A 285 -9.72 -3.30 -13.68
C ALA A 285 -8.93 -3.12 -12.35
N ALA A 286 -8.32 -1.95 -12.15
CA ALA A 286 -7.64 -1.59 -10.91
C ALA A 286 -8.60 -1.58 -9.71
N GLN A 287 -9.77 -1.01 -9.87
CA GLN A 287 -10.79 -0.97 -8.82
C GLN A 287 -11.30 -2.36 -8.45
N ILE A 288 -11.51 -3.24 -9.43
CA ILE A 288 -11.90 -4.64 -9.17
C ILE A 288 -10.78 -5.39 -8.43
N ALA A 289 -9.53 -5.22 -8.84
CA ALA A 289 -8.40 -5.85 -8.14
C ALA A 289 -8.29 -5.37 -6.68
N LEU A 290 -8.49 -4.08 -6.40
CA LEU A 290 -8.49 -3.53 -5.05
C LEU A 290 -9.68 -4.02 -4.22
N ALA A 291 -10.90 -4.01 -4.80
CA ALA A 291 -12.11 -4.52 -4.14
C ALA A 291 -11.94 -6.01 -3.77
N TRP A 292 -11.33 -6.81 -4.64
CA TRP A 292 -11.02 -8.21 -4.35
C TRP A 292 -10.11 -8.35 -3.13
N VAL A 293 -9.01 -7.57 -3.04
CA VAL A 293 -8.10 -7.59 -1.88
C VAL A 293 -8.83 -7.18 -0.60
N GLN A 294 -9.64 -6.11 -0.65
CA GLN A 294 -10.39 -5.63 0.52
C GLN A 294 -11.38 -6.66 1.04
N GLN A 295 -12.08 -7.37 0.14
CA GLN A 295 -13.03 -8.40 0.53
C GLN A 295 -12.38 -9.65 1.14
N ARG A 296 -11.05 -9.82 1.06
CA ARG A 296 -10.33 -10.86 1.82
C ARG A 296 -10.50 -10.68 3.33
N ALA A 297 -10.77 -9.47 3.80
CA ALA A 297 -11.06 -9.20 5.21
C ALA A 297 -12.22 -10.07 5.72
N ALA A 298 -13.34 -10.06 5.01
CA ALA A 298 -14.52 -10.86 5.38
C ALA A 298 -14.27 -12.37 5.21
N VAL A 299 -13.54 -12.76 4.16
CA VAL A 299 -13.25 -14.19 3.87
C VAL A 299 -12.39 -14.82 4.97
N HIS A 300 -11.42 -14.09 5.50
CA HIS A 300 -10.45 -14.62 6.45
C HIS A 300 -10.64 -14.12 7.91
N GLY A 301 -11.60 -13.24 8.15
CA GLY A 301 -11.92 -12.74 9.51
C GLY A 301 -10.80 -11.88 10.11
N LEU A 302 -10.14 -11.03 9.31
CA LEU A 302 -9.08 -10.12 9.77
C LEU A 302 -9.21 -8.74 9.12
N THR A 303 -8.54 -7.73 9.68
CA THR A 303 -8.41 -6.43 9.00
C THR A 303 -7.42 -6.54 7.84
N VAL A 304 -7.84 -6.14 6.63
CA VAL A 304 -6.98 -6.08 5.43
C VAL A 304 -6.95 -4.65 4.91
N ILE A 305 -5.75 -4.09 4.80
CA ILE A 305 -5.51 -2.71 4.35
C ILE A 305 -4.58 -2.74 3.13
N PRO A 306 -5.10 -2.68 1.89
CA PRO A 306 -4.26 -2.53 0.72
C PRO A 306 -3.60 -1.14 0.71
N ILE A 307 -2.34 -1.09 0.26
CA ILE A 307 -1.56 0.14 0.14
C ILE A 307 -1.13 0.38 -1.32
N PRO A 308 -2.09 0.63 -2.25
CA PRO A 308 -1.73 0.92 -3.63
C PRO A 308 -0.88 2.19 -3.70
N GLY A 309 0.30 2.09 -4.33
CA GLY A 309 1.19 3.23 -4.55
C GLY A 309 0.75 4.06 -5.76
N THR A 310 0.69 5.37 -5.61
CA THR A 310 0.51 6.32 -6.71
C THR A 310 1.15 7.66 -6.40
N ARG A 311 1.48 8.43 -7.45
CA ARG A 311 1.95 9.83 -7.40
C ARG A 311 1.04 10.76 -8.20
N LYS A 312 -0.23 10.35 -8.44
CA LYS A 312 -1.23 11.12 -9.16
C LYS A 312 -2.53 11.13 -8.39
N ALA A 313 -3.04 12.31 -8.03
CA ALA A 313 -4.28 12.49 -7.29
C ALA A 313 -5.49 11.83 -7.99
N SER A 314 -5.51 11.83 -9.34
CA SER A 314 -6.58 11.16 -10.09
C SER A 314 -6.62 9.64 -9.89
N ARG A 315 -5.44 8.99 -9.83
CA ARG A 315 -5.36 7.55 -9.53
C ARG A 315 -5.66 7.25 -8.08
N LEU A 316 -5.31 8.17 -7.17
CA LEU A 316 -5.70 8.03 -5.78
C LEU A 316 -7.22 8.03 -5.64
N ALA A 317 -7.92 8.97 -6.27
CA ALA A 317 -9.37 9.03 -6.26
C ALA A 317 -10.00 7.76 -6.87
N GLU A 318 -9.43 7.24 -7.96
CA GLU A 318 -9.83 5.96 -8.56
C GLU A 318 -9.66 4.79 -7.59
N ASN A 319 -8.49 4.71 -6.92
CA ASN A 319 -8.21 3.66 -5.94
C ASN A 319 -9.16 3.74 -4.73
N ALA A 320 -9.37 4.94 -4.19
CA ALA A 320 -10.27 5.17 -3.06
C ALA A 320 -11.72 4.77 -3.40
N ALA A 321 -12.17 5.01 -4.63
CA ALA A 321 -13.52 4.60 -5.06
C ALA A 321 -13.72 3.07 -5.09
N ALA A 322 -12.66 2.27 -5.16
CA ALA A 322 -12.72 0.81 -5.06
C ALA A 322 -13.32 0.32 -3.74
N THR A 323 -13.21 1.11 -2.66
CA THR A 323 -13.74 0.77 -1.33
C THR A 323 -15.27 0.64 -1.29
N ARG A 324 -15.96 1.11 -2.31
CA ARG A 324 -17.43 1.03 -2.45
C ARG A 324 -17.90 -0.16 -3.29
N ILE A 325 -16.99 -0.89 -3.92
CA ILE A 325 -17.31 -2.01 -4.78
C ILE A 325 -17.37 -3.28 -3.94
N THR A 326 -18.51 -3.95 -3.98
CA THR A 326 -18.71 -5.27 -3.40
C THR A 326 -18.87 -6.27 -4.53
N LEU A 327 -17.92 -7.20 -4.64
CA LEU A 327 -17.97 -8.28 -5.61
C LEU A 327 -18.90 -9.39 -5.09
N THR A 328 -19.74 -9.90 -5.96
CA THR A 328 -20.63 -11.02 -5.68
C THR A 328 -19.88 -12.36 -5.66
N GLU A 329 -20.47 -13.40 -5.07
CA GLU A 329 -19.85 -14.74 -5.06
C GLU A 329 -19.56 -15.28 -6.47
N PRO A 330 -20.42 -15.13 -7.50
CA PRO A 330 -20.09 -15.54 -8.87
C PRO A 330 -18.89 -14.77 -9.44
N GLU A 331 -18.77 -13.47 -9.17
CA GLU A 331 -17.64 -12.65 -9.62
C GLU A 331 -16.34 -13.06 -8.91
N LEU A 332 -16.40 -13.30 -7.61
CA LEU A 332 -15.26 -13.84 -6.87
C LEU A 332 -14.83 -15.20 -7.45
N ALA A 333 -15.78 -16.11 -7.71
CA ALA A 333 -15.49 -17.42 -8.31
C ALA A 333 -14.84 -17.32 -9.70
N LEU A 334 -15.21 -16.30 -10.48
CA LEU A 334 -14.60 -16.01 -11.79
C LEU A 334 -13.13 -15.53 -11.66
N LEU A 335 -12.81 -14.81 -10.59
CA LEU A 335 -11.48 -14.24 -10.34
C LEU A 335 -10.52 -15.21 -9.62
N GLU A 336 -11.05 -16.14 -8.81
CA GLU A 336 -10.26 -17.07 -7.98
C GLU A 336 -9.19 -17.88 -8.76
N PRO A 337 -9.42 -18.38 -10.00
CA PRO A 337 -8.44 -19.19 -10.72
C PRO A 337 -7.22 -18.41 -11.24
N ILE A 338 -7.22 -17.08 -11.18
CA ILE A 338 -6.17 -16.22 -11.78
C ILE A 338 -4.80 -16.55 -11.19
N ALA A 339 -4.68 -16.55 -9.86
CA ALA A 339 -3.39 -16.74 -9.18
C ALA A 339 -2.67 -18.04 -9.57
N GLY A 340 -3.43 -19.13 -9.73
CA GLY A 340 -2.88 -20.44 -10.12
C GLY A 340 -2.38 -20.51 -11.58
N ARG A 341 -2.61 -19.49 -12.37
CA ARG A 341 -2.25 -19.40 -13.79
C ARG A 341 -1.19 -18.35 -14.09
N VAL A 342 -0.77 -17.58 -13.08
CA VAL A 342 0.23 -16.52 -13.24
C VAL A 342 1.58 -17.12 -13.62
N ALA A 343 2.15 -16.62 -14.71
CA ALA A 343 3.46 -17.03 -15.20
C ALA A 343 4.57 -16.15 -14.57
N GLY A 344 5.59 -16.81 -14.04
CA GLY A 344 6.75 -16.18 -13.41
C GLY A 344 6.58 -15.81 -11.95
N ASP A 345 7.70 -15.82 -11.23
CA ASP A 345 7.76 -15.44 -9.83
C ASP A 345 7.64 -13.92 -9.63
N ARG A 346 7.35 -13.50 -8.39
CA ARG A 346 7.27 -12.08 -7.98
C ARG A 346 8.59 -11.34 -8.15
N TYR A 347 9.69 -12.05 -7.91
CA TYR A 347 11.08 -11.56 -7.99
C TYR A 347 11.96 -12.58 -8.71
N PRO A 348 13.09 -12.15 -9.30
CA PRO A 348 14.10 -13.07 -9.83
C PRO A 348 14.68 -14.00 -8.74
N ASP A 349 14.78 -13.52 -7.51
CA ASP A 349 15.16 -14.26 -6.33
C ASP A 349 14.06 -14.15 -5.27
N MET A 350 13.46 -15.26 -4.92
CA MET A 350 12.40 -15.37 -3.92
C MET A 350 12.91 -15.58 -2.50
N ALA A 351 14.22 -15.76 -2.28
CA ALA A 351 14.80 -16.12 -0.97
C ALA A 351 14.45 -15.12 0.16
N PHE A 352 14.21 -13.86 -0.19
CA PHE A 352 13.86 -12.79 0.76
C PHE A 352 12.35 -12.69 1.05
N THR A 353 11.54 -13.61 0.53
CA THR A 353 10.09 -13.62 0.75
C THR A 353 9.68 -14.70 1.74
N SER A 354 8.49 -14.54 2.35
CA SER A 354 7.91 -15.58 3.20
C SER A 354 7.66 -16.86 2.42
N ALA A 355 7.24 -16.77 1.16
CA ALA A 355 6.93 -17.90 0.30
C ALA A 355 8.09 -18.91 0.16
N ALA A 356 9.34 -18.44 0.19
CA ALA A 356 10.52 -19.32 0.14
C ALA A 356 10.78 -20.07 1.45
N ARG A 357 10.20 -19.62 2.58
CA ARG A 357 10.38 -20.20 3.92
C ARG A 357 9.14 -20.93 4.45
N GLU A 358 8.02 -20.82 3.76
CA GLU A 358 6.83 -21.61 4.06
C GLU A 358 6.98 -23.02 3.47
N SER A 359 7.23 -24.00 4.32
CA SER A 359 7.29 -25.43 3.99
C SER A 359 5.93 -26.10 4.15
#